data_d69b4bf82b6c854fbbef9979dc8e5176
#
_entry.id   d69b4bf82b6c854fbbef9979dc8e5176
#
_cell.length_a   1.000
_cell.length_b   1.000
_cell.length_c   1.000
_cell.angle_alpha   90.00
_cell.angle_beta   90.00
_cell.angle_gamma   90.00
#
_symmetry.space_group_name_H-M   'P 1'
#
loop_
_entity.id
_entity.type
_entity.pdbx_description
1 polymer ?
#
loop_
_entity_poly.entity_id
_entity_poly.type
_entity_poly.pdbx_seq_one_letter_code
_entity_poly.pdbx_strand_id
1 'polypeptide(L)'
;MQDFSVEVTQFAKDDVKVKIMTKIPVSGWSYDDGPRCLVENDDPTAFGAGAIQFEVRENVEKFDFYKDDFENYQDIEDRVIGGITFRGRTYRNIGYDWIQYIAQLDDGRALSIGLRNMDCVPGTMPDIILNNMTFQ
;
A
#
# COMPACT_ATOMS: atom_id res chain seq x y z
N MET A 1 -14.41 0.80 14.09
CA MET A 1 -13.06 0.42 13.64
C MET A 1 -12.54 -0.70 14.53
N GLN A 2 -11.87 -1.66 13.95
CA GLN A 2 -11.23 -2.76 14.67
C GLN A 2 -9.73 -2.76 14.39
N ASP A 3 -8.95 -3.30 15.33
CA ASP A 3 -7.52 -3.46 15.12
C ASP A 3 -7.25 -4.48 14.03
N PHE A 4 -6.24 -4.18 13.22
CA PHE A 4 -5.78 -5.03 12.13
C PHE A 4 -4.26 -5.10 12.16
N SER A 5 -3.71 -6.29 11.98
CA SER A 5 -2.28 -6.45 11.77
C SER A 5 -1.99 -7.56 10.78
N VAL A 6 -0.93 -7.37 10.01
CA VAL A 6 -0.47 -8.36 9.04
C VAL A 6 1.05 -8.29 8.93
N GLU A 7 1.70 -9.42 8.73
CA GLU A 7 3.10 -9.49 8.38
C GLU A 7 3.21 -9.74 6.88
N VAL A 8 3.84 -8.80 6.17
CA VAL A 8 4.05 -8.88 4.72
C VAL A 8 5.50 -9.23 4.47
N THR A 9 5.74 -10.29 3.70
CA THR A 9 7.08 -10.73 3.31
C THR A 9 7.37 -10.35 1.88
N GLN A 10 8.65 -10.17 1.57
CA GLN A 10 9.08 -10.06 0.18
C GLN A 10 8.82 -11.38 -0.54
N PHE A 11 8.32 -11.30 -1.77
CA PHE A 11 8.10 -12.50 -2.59
C PHE A 11 9.41 -13.26 -2.77
N ALA A 12 9.36 -14.58 -2.53
CA ALA A 12 10.48 -15.50 -2.61
C ALA A 12 11.65 -15.21 -1.64
N LYS A 13 11.44 -14.39 -0.60
CA LYS A 13 12.47 -14.01 0.36
C LYS A 13 11.86 -13.78 1.74
N ASP A 14 11.60 -14.85 2.47
CA ASP A 14 10.81 -14.83 3.72
C ASP A 14 11.49 -14.12 4.90
N ASP A 15 12.79 -13.82 4.81
CA ASP A 15 13.53 -13.11 5.83
C ASP A 15 13.41 -11.58 5.72
N VAL A 16 12.85 -11.07 4.62
CA VAL A 16 12.58 -9.64 4.44
C VAL A 16 11.09 -9.43 4.63
N LYS A 17 10.72 -8.85 5.76
CA LYS A 17 9.30 -8.70 6.15
C LYS A 17 9.05 -7.45 6.96
N VAL A 18 7.82 -6.96 6.89
CA VAL A 18 7.33 -5.80 7.64
C VAL A 18 6.01 -6.18 8.30
N LYS A 19 5.87 -5.91 9.58
CA LYS A 19 4.58 -6.00 10.26
C LYS A 19 3.88 -4.65 10.14
N ILE A 20 2.65 -4.68 9.61
CA ILE A 20 1.81 -3.50 9.43
C ILE A 20 0.64 -3.60 10.39
N MET A 21 0.44 -2.56 11.18
CA MET A 21 -0.68 -2.44 12.11
C MET A 21 -1.47 -1.21 11.76
N THR A 22 -2.80 -1.32 11.80
CA THR A 22 -3.71 -0.20 11.57
C THR A 22 -5.07 -0.50 12.19
N LYS A 23 -6.06 0.27 11.79
CA LYS A 23 -7.47 0.04 12.11
C LYS A 23 -8.27 0.02 10.82
N ILE A 24 -9.23 -0.89 10.73
CA ILE A 24 -10.13 -1.01 9.58
C ILE A 24 -11.60 -1.06 10.06
N PRO A 25 -12.57 -0.75 9.20
CA PRO A 25 -13.98 -0.93 9.54
C PRO A 25 -14.29 -2.37 9.95
N VAL A 26 -15.27 -2.55 10.83
CA VAL A 26 -15.70 -3.89 11.29
C VAL A 26 -16.41 -4.70 10.21
N SER A 27 -16.81 -4.07 9.12
CA SER A 27 -17.43 -4.73 7.97
C SER A 27 -17.11 -3.98 6.68
N GLY A 28 -17.24 -4.67 5.54
CA GLY A 28 -17.01 -4.08 4.22
C GLY A 28 -15.54 -3.98 3.80
N TRP A 29 -14.62 -4.52 4.61
CA TRP A 29 -13.20 -4.58 4.32
C TRP A 29 -12.64 -5.93 4.75
N SER A 30 -11.79 -6.51 3.91
CA SER A 30 -11.11 -7.77 4.21
C SER A 30 -9.66 -7.72 3.71
N TYR A 31 -8.83 -8.60 4.26
CA TYR A 31 -7.47 -8.78 3.80
C TYR A 31 -7.36 -10.03 2.94
N ASP A 32 -6.78 -9.87 1.75
CA ASP A 32 -6.46 -10.99 0.86
C ASP A 32 -4.95 -11.20 0.85
N ASP A 33 -4.52 -12.36 1.36
CA ASP A 33 -3.10 -12.70 1.50
C ASP A 33 -2.42 -12.98 0.14
N GLY A 34 -3.17 -13.43 -0.86
CA GLY A 34 -2.64 -13.69 -2.20
C GLY A 34 -2.04 -12.43 -2.84
N PRO A 35 -2.86 -11.41 -3.11
CA PRO A 35 -2.36 -10.13 -3.61
C PRO A 35 -1.80 -9.21 -2.52
N ARG A 36 -1.91 -9.59 -1.24
CA ARG A 36 -1.44 -8.82 -0.07
C ARG A 36 -2.06 -7.44 0.00
N CYS A 37 -3.36 -7.39 0.03
CA CYS A 37 -4.09 -6.15 0.05
C CYS A 37 -5.31 -6.16 0.98
N LEU A 38 -5.62 -4.98 1.50
CA LEU A 38 -6.92 -4.68 2.10
C LEU A 38 -7.88 -4.31 0.98
N VAL A 39 -9.01 -5.00 0.91
CA VAL A 39 -9.97 -4.85 -0.18
C VAL A 39 -11.25 -4.24 0.36
N GLU A 40 -11.71 -3.19 -0.30
CA GLU A 40 -13.01 -2.59 -0.06
C GLU A 40 -14.13 -3.51 -0.59
N ASN A 41 -15.25 -3.55 0.12
CA ASN A 41 -16.44 -4.36 -0.23
C ASN A 41 -16.25 -5.88 -0.13
N ASP A 42 -15.19 -6.36 0.53
CA ASP A 42 -14.92 -7.78 0.78
C ASP A 42 -14.86 -8.66 -0.50
N ASP A 43 -14.67 -8.05 -1.68
CA ASP A 43 -14.59 -8.77 -2.94
C ASP A 43 -13.29 -8.43 -3.69
N PRO A 44 -12.21 -9.21 -3.47
CA PRO A 44 -10.94 -8.97 -4.14
C PRO A 44 -10.97 -9.24 -5.65
N THR A 45 -11.98 -9.97 -6.12
CA THR A 45 -12.10 -10.36 -7.53
C THR A 45 -12.94 -9.37 -8.35
N ALA A 46 -13.66 -8.45 -7.70
CA ALA A 46 -14.45 -7.46 -8.40
C ALA A 46 -13.54 -6.55 -9.23
N PHE A 47 -13.75 -6.51 -10.53
CA PHE A 47 -12.99 -5.62 -11.41
C PHE A 47 -13.25 -4.17 -11.01
N GLY A 48 -12.19 -3.41 -10.79
CA GLY A 48 -12.29 -2.02 -10.36
C GLY A 48 -12.50 -1.82 -8.87
N ALA A 49 -12.53 -2.89 -8.07
CA ALA A 49 -12.60 -2.76 -6.60
C ALA A 49 -11.41 -1.96 -6.08
N GLY A 50 -11.67 -1.07 -5.11
CA GLY A 50 -10.62 -0.34 -4.41
C GLY A 50 -9.84 -1.27 -3.49
N ALA A 51 -8.52 -1.11 -3.47
CA ALA A 51 -7.65 -1.91 -2.61
C ALA A 51 -6.45 -1.10 -2.14
N ILE A 52 -5.94 -1.42 -0.95
CA ILE A 52 -4.67 -0.94 -0.43
C ILE A 52 -3.70 -2.12 -0.46
N GLN A 53 -2.74 -2.08 -1.38
CA GLN A 53 -1.79 -3.17 -1.61
C GLN A 53 -0.45 -2.89 -0.94
N PHE A 54 0.12 -3.92 -0.33
CA PHE A 54 1.42 -3.84 0.32
C PHE A 54 2.45 -4.65 -0.45
N GLU A 55 3.64 -4.08 -0.62
CA GLU A 55 4.78 -4.76 -1.20
C GLU A 55 6.03 -4.44 -0.39
N VAL A 56 6.79 -5.47 -0.05
CA VAL A 56 8.04 -5.35 0.70
C VAL A 56 9.19 -5.74 -0.20
N ARG A 57 10.23 -4.92 -0.20
CA ARG A 57 11.49 -5.15 -0.91
C ARG A 57 12.66 -4.81 0.01
N GLU A 58 13.86 -5.10 -0.45
CA GLU A 58 15.09 -4.78 0.28
C GLU A 58 15.42 -3.28 0.25
N ASN A 59 15.13 -2.64 -0.88
CA ASN A 59 15.36 -1.21 -1.07
C ASN A 59 14.33 -0.59 -2.00
N VAL A 60 14.21 0.75 -1.95
CA VAL A 60 13.17 1.49 -2.69
C VAL A 60 13.37 1.45 -4.20
N GLU A 61 14.59 1.28 -4.70
CA GLU A 61 14.87 1.23 -6.13
C GLU A 61 14.19 0.04 -6.80
N LYS A 62 13.91 -1.03 -6.05
CA LYS A 62 13.20 -2.19 -6.58
C LYS A 62 11.77 -1.87 -7.01
N PHE A 63 11.15 -0.84 -6.47
CA PHE A 63 9.82 -0.41 -6.89
C PHE A 63 9.81 0.35 -8.22
N ASP A 64 10.97 0.68 -8.76
CA ASP A 64 11.10 1.38 -10.04
C ASP A 64 11.35 0.43 -11.22
N PHE A 65 11.37 -0.87 -11.00
CA PHE A 65 11.73 -1.87 -12.02
C PHE A 65 10.85 -1.78 -13.27
N TYR A 66 9.53 -1.53 -13.11
CA TYR A 66 8.58 -1.40 -14.21
C TYR A 66 8.15 0.05 -14.47
N LYS A 67 8.90 1.03 -13.97
CA LYS A 67 8.50 2.44 -14.03
C LYS A 67 8.25 2.92 -15.47
N ASP A 68 9.01 2.42 -16.45
CA ASP A 68 8.86 2.80 -17.85
C ASP A 68 7.53 2.33 -18.46
N ASP A 69 6.85 1.36 -17.84
CA ASP A 69 5.54 0.88 -18.27
C ASP A 69 4.38 1.69 -17.66
N PHE A 70 4.67 2.62 -16.76
CA PHE A 70 3.67 3.44 -16.10
C PHE A 70 3.16 4.54 -17.03
N GLU A 71 1.82 4.62 -17.16
CA GLU A 71 1.16 5.68 -17.91
C GLU A 71 0.79 6.83 -16.97
N ASN A 72 0.82 8.06 -17.46
CA ASN A 72 0.44 9.26 -16.73
C ASN A 72 1.20 9.43 -15.40
N TYR A 73 2.47 9.06 -15.39
CA TYR A 73 3.30 9.15 -14.20
C TYR A 73 3.42 10.60 -13.70
N GLN A 74 3.20 10.80 -12.39
CA GLN A 74 3.35 12.10 -11.75
C GLN A 74 3.81 11.91 -10.30
N ASP A 75 4.85 12.67 -9.91
CA ASP A 75 5.21 12.78 -8.50
C ASP A 75 4.17 13.64 -7.79
N ILE A 76 3.81 13.24 -6.56
CA ILE A 76 2.93 14.00 -5.68
C ILE A 76 3.63 14.27 -4.35
N GLU A 77 3.01 15.05 -3.48
CA GLU A 77 3.58 15.39 -2.18
C GLU A 77 3.91 14.15 -1.36
N ASP A 78 4.99 14.24 -0.58
CA ASP A 78 5.33 13.24 0.42
C ASP A 78 4.22 13.15 1.47
N ARG A 79 4.09 11.98 2.08
CA ARG A 79 3.15 11.75 3.16
C ARG A 79 3.85 11.09 4.34
N VAL A 80 3.59 11.59 5.54
CA VAL A 80 4.06 10.94 6.76
C VAL A 80 3.02 9.90 7.19
N ILE A 81 3.45 8.65 7.29
CA ILE A 81 2.63 7.52 7.72
C ILE A 81 3.40 6.79 8.81
N GLY A 82 2.81 6.63 10.00
CA GLY A 82 3.48 5.95 11.10
C GLY A 82 4.79 6.60 11.53
N GLY A 83 4.90 7.92 11.39
CA GLY A 83 6.12 8.66 11.71
C GLY A 83 7.22 8.58 10.66
N ILE A 84 6.97 7.93 9.53
CA ILE A 84 7.94 7.74 8.44
C ILE A 84 7.48 8.55 7.23
N THR A 85 8.42 9.26 6.60
CA THR A 85 8.12 10.02 5.37
C THR A 85 8.15 9.09 4.16
N PHE A 86 7.01 8.97 3.50
CA PHE A 86 6.85 8.21 2.27
C PHE A 86 6.82 9.17 1.07
N ARG A 87 7.56 8.84 0.02
CA ARG A 87 7.49 9.54 -1.25
C ARG A 87 6.23 9.10 -2.00
N GLY A 88 5.46 10.06 -2.53
CA GLY A 88 4.21 9.80 -3.24
C GLY A 88 4.36 9.92 -4.75
N ARG A 89 3.60 9.10 -5.47
CA ARG A 89 3.46 9.18 -6.93
C ARG A 89 2.13 8.59 -7.38
N THR A 90 1.67 9.03 -8.54
CA THR A 90 0.48 8.47 -9.18
C THR A 90 0.83 7.99 -10.58
N TYR A 91 0.15 6.96 -11.03
CA TYR A 91 0.30 6.43 -12.37
C TYR A 91 -0.87 5.50 -12.70
N ARG A 92 -0.96 5.13 -13.97
CA ARG A 92 -1.86 4.09 -14.46
C ARG A 92 -1.03 2.91 -14.95
N ASN A 93 -1.43 1.71 -14.57
CA ASN A 93 -0.76 0.48 -14.98
C ASN A 93 -1.75 -0.68 -15.04
N ILE A 94 -1.72 -1.42 -16.15
CA ILE A 94 -2.56 -2.61 -16.38
C ILE A 94 -4.05 -2.34 -16.04
N GLY A 95 -4.57 -1.20 -16.52
CA GLY A 95 -5.97 -0.83 -16.37
C GLY A 95 -6.38 -0.28 -15.01
N TYR A 96 -5.46 -0.11 -14.08
CA TYR A 96 -5.72 0.45 -12.75
C TYR A 96 -5.04 1.79 -12.56
N ASP A 97 -5.74 2.70 -11.86
CA ASP A 97 -5.16 3.94 -11.37
C ASP A 97 -4.56 3.70 -9.99
N TRP A 98 -3.32 4.16 -9.79
CA TRP A 98 -2.58 3.96 -8.56
C TRP A 98 -2.16 5.27 -7.92
N ILE A 99 -2.29 5.32 -6.60
CA ILE A 99 -1.53 6.24 -5.74
C ILE A 99 -0.57 5.36 -4.96
N GLN A 100 0.74 5.61 -5.08
CA GLN A 100 1.76 4.79 -4.43
C GLN A 100 2.63 5.63 -3.51
N TYR A 101 2.79 5.14 -2.29
CA TYR A 101 3.70 5.71 -1.29
C TYR A 101 4.79 4.70 -1.00
N ILE A 102 6.06 5.13 -1.13
CA ILE A 102 7.22 4.26 -0.93
C ILE A 102 8.20 4.88 0.06
N ALA A 103 8.77 4.05 0.91
CA ALA A 103 9.77 4.48 1.88
C ALA A 103 10.77 3.37 2.19
N GLN A 104 12.02 3.78 2.45
CA GLN A 104 13.01 2.91 3.08
C GLN A 104 12.77 2.95 4.58
N LEU A 105 12.47 1.80 5.20
CA LEU A 105 12.20 1.72 6.63
C LEU A 105 13.51 1.61 7.44
N ASP A 106 14.44 0.80 6.95
CA ASP A 106 15.78 0.60 7.51
C ASP A 106 16.70 0.00 6.43
N ASP A 107 17.92 -0.34 6.81
CA ASP A 107 18.84 -1.07 5.93
C ASP A 107 18.27 -2.46 5.62
N GLY A 108 17.87 -2.68 4.38
CA GLY A 108 17.38 -3.96 3.89
C GLY A 108 15.87 -4.13 3.90
N ARG A 109 15.08 -3.10 4.31
CA ARG A 109 13.63 -3.16 4.21
C ARG A 109 13.04 -1.87 3.65
N ALA A 110 12.28 -2.01 2.58
CA ALA A 110 11.49 -0.93 1.98
C ALA A 110 10.04 -1.38 1.83
N LEU A 111 9.12 -0.45 1.96
CA LEU A 111 7.68 -0.70 1.90
C LEU A 111 7.04 0.18 0.83
N SER A 112 6.18 -0.44 0.04
CA SER A 112 5.25 0.23 -0.87
C SER A 112 3.82 0.04 -0.36
N ILE A 113 3.09 1.15 -0.26
CA ILE A 113 1.66 1.17 0.01
C ILE A 113 0.99 1.75 -1.23
N GLY A 114 0.29 0.91 -1.98
CA GLY A 114 -0.38 1.30 -3.21
C GLY A 114 -1.89 1.32 -3.04
N LEU A 115 -2.53 2.44 -3.39
CA LEU A 115 -3.98 2.54 -3.43
C LEU A 115 -4.43 2.32 -4.88
N ARG A 116 -5.12 1.22 -5.10
CA ARG A 116 -5.63 0.83 -6.43
C ARG A 116 -7.07 1.30 -6.59
N ASN A 117 -7.32 2.13 -7.59
CA ASN A 117 -8.65 2.64 -7.92
C ASN A 117 -9.37 3.27 -6.70
N MET A 118 -8.64 3.97 -5.86
CA MET A 118 -9.23 4.72 -4.75
C MET A 118 -8.44 5.99 -4.48
N ASP A 119 -9.14 7.01 -4.00
CA ASP A 119 -8.54 8.27 -3.59
C ASP A 119 -8.17 8.25 -2.11
N CYS A 120 -7.26 9.14 -1.73
CA CYS A 120 -6.85 9.33 -0.35
C CYS A 120 -7.17 10.75 0.12
N VAL A 121 -8.37 11.23 -0.19
CA VAL A 121 -8.86 12.54 0.23
C VAL A 121 -9.00 12.56 1.77
N PRO A 122 -8.57 13.65 2.45
CA PRO A 122 -8.71 13.76 3.90
C PRO A 122 -10.12 13.44 4.39
N GLY A 123 -10.20 12.58 5.40
CA GLY A 123 -11.46 12.15 6.01
C GLY A 123 -12.14 10.95 5.37
N THR A 124 -11.66 10.49 4.22
CA THR A 124 -12.16 9.24 3.61
C THR A 124 -11.58 8.02 4.32
N MET A 125 -12.19 6.85 4.11
CA MET A 125 -11.73 5.64 4.76
C MET A 125 -10.27 5.26 4.43
N PRO A 126 -9.80 5.34 3.18
CA PRO A 126 -8.38 5.11 2.90
C PRO A 126 -7.45 6.05 3.68
N ASP A 127 -7.78 7.33 3.77
CA ASP A 127 -7.01 8.30 4.55
C ASP A 127 -6.96 7.92 6.04
N ILE A 128 -8.11 7.55 6.61
CA ILE A 128 -8.19 7.14 8.02
C ILE A 128 -7.36 5.87 8.27
N ILE A 129 -7.43 4.89 7.38
CA ILE A 129 -6.65 3.65 7.49
C ILE A 129 -5.15 3.96 7.46
N LEU A 130 -4.69 4.79 6.51
CA LEU A 130 -3.28 5.18 6.42
C LEU A 130 -2.82 5.96 7.66
N ASN A 131 -3.65 6.87 8.17
CA ASN A 131 -3.32 7.66 9.35
C ASN A 131 -3.16 6.84 10.64
N ASN A 132 -3.71 5.63 10.69
CA ASN A 132 -3.59 4.72 11.83
C ASN A 132 -2.46 3.69 11.65
N MET A 133 -1.76 3.68 10.51
CA MET A 133 -0.71 2.70 10.27
C MET A 133 0.52 2.95 11.11
N THR A 134 1.07 1.85 11.60
CA THR A 134 2.40 1.76 12.19
C THR A 134 3.10 0.51 11.68
N PHE A 135 4.43 0.49 11.80
CA PHE A 135 5.24 -0.58 11.19
C PHE A 135 6.27 -1.11 12.20
N GLN A 136 6.54 -2.41 12.11
CA GLN A 136 7.60 -3.06 12.85
C GLN A 136 8.50 -3.91 11.95
#